data_8d7675a4e229fb52aab4fe7eaefc13f7
#
_entry.id   8d7675a4e229fb52aab4fe7eaefc13f7
#
_cell.length_a   1.000
_cell.length_b   1.000
_cell.length_c   1.000
_cell.angle_alpha   90.00
_cell.angle_beta   90.00
_cell.angle_gamma   90.00
#
_symmetry.space_group_name_H-M   'P 1'
#
loop_
_entity.id
_entity.type
_entity.pdbx_description
1 polymer ?
#
loop_
_entity_poly.entity_id
_entity_poly.type
_entity_poly.pdbx_seq_one_letter_code
_entity_poly.pdbx_strand_id
1 'polypeptide(L)'
;MDENIEMINFMHKNAEMGYLSSLDVLNQIKETDNKIKRDLDLLTSEYKKYMDESKRIIKKSKTSISKNSLFTKVSSKMGIEMELNKDNSDSAIARMLIQGLTMGEVDIESKINNYKENLDNNILTLAEKYKNFQHDFIHTFKKYL
;
A
#
# COMPACT_ATOMS: atom_id res chain seq x y z
N MET A 1 -16.68 -1.47 -18.19
CA MET A 1 -16.80 -1.51 -16.73
C MET A 1 -16.88 -0.11 -16.18
N ASP A 2 -17.66 0.10 -15.13
CA ASP A 2 -17.77 1.39 -14.45
C ASP A 2 -16.41 1.82 -13.90
N GLU A 3 -16.00 3.04 -14.20
CA GLU A 3 -14.68 3.55 -13.75
C GLU A 3 -14.60 3.70 -12.23
N ASN A 4 -15.72 3.94 -11.54
CA ASN A 4 -15.76 3.92 -10.07
C ASN A 4 -15.37 2.54 -9.54
N ILE A 5 -15.89 1.49 -10.12
CA ILE A 5 -15.61 0.12 -9.73
C ILE A 5 -14.15 -0.22 -10.01
N GLU A 6 -13.65 0.16 -11.19
CA GLU A 6 -12.23 -0.06 -11.53
C GLU A 6 -11.30 0.65 -10.56
N MET A 7 -11.61 1.90 -10.24
CA MET A 7 -10.80 2.70 -9.32
C MET A 7 -10.76 2.08 -7.93
N ILE A 8 -11.90 1.68 -7.40
CA ILE A 8 -12.02 1.08 -6.08
C ILE A 8 -11.31 -0.27 -6.02
N ASN A 9 -11.46 -1.10 -7.04
CA ASN A 9 -10.75 -2.38 -7.11
C ASN A 9 -9.24 -2.19 -7.18
N PHE A 10 -8.80 -1.22 -7.98
CA PHE A 10 -7.37 -0.89 -8.10
C PHE A 10 -6.80 -0.45 -6.74
N MET A 11 -7.51 0.46 -6.06
CA MET A 11 -7.09 0.95 -4.75
C MET A 11 -7.07 -0.18 -3.72
N HIS A 12 -8.07 -1.06 -3.74
CA HIS A 12 -8.14 -2.20 -2.83
C HIS A 12 -6.93 -3.14 -3.01
N LYS A 13 -6.62 -3.49 -4.25
CA LYS A 13 -5.47 -4.34 -4.56
C LYS A 13 -4.15 -3.70 -4.12
N ASN A 14 -4.01 -2.41 -4.40
CA ASN A 14 -2.80 -1.67 -4.03
C ASN A 14 -2.65 -1.62 -2.50
N ALA A 15 -3.73 -1.34 -1.77
CA ALA A 15 -3.72 -1.29 -0.31
C ALA A 15 -3.47 -2.67 0.31
N GLU A 16 -4.06 -3.72 -0.25
CA GLU A 16 -3.83 -5.09 0.22
C GLU A 16 -2.35 -5.48 0.04
N MET A 17 -1.77 -5.17 -1.11
CA MET A 17 -0.36 -5.43 -1.38
C MET A 17 0.53 -4.69 -0.38
N GLY A 18 0.24 -3.41 -0.15
CA GLY A 18 0.98 -2.59 0.81
C GLY A 18 0.85 -3.11 2.25
N TYR A 19 -0.36 -3.51 2.63
CA TYR A 19 -0.62 -4.08 3.95
C TYR A 19 0.18 -5.38 4.16
N LEU A 20 0.10 -6.31 3.22
CA LEU A 20 0.79 -7.60 3.34
C LEU A 20 2.31 -7.43 3.33
N SER A 21 2.82 -6.55 2.47
CA SER A 21 4.26 -6.29 2.38
C SER A 21 4.80 -5.65 3.66
N SER A 22 4.12 -4.63 4.17
CA SER A 22 4.56 -3.96 5.40
C SER A 22 4.44 -4.88 6.61
N LEU A 23 3.40 -5.72 6.66
CA LEU A 23 3.23 -6.71 7.72
C LEU A 23 4.35 -7.74 7.71
N ASP A 24 4.77 -8.20 6.53
CA ASP A 24 5.90 -9.12 6.39
C ASP A 24 7.19 -8.51 6.94
N VAL A 25 7.45 -7.24 6.63
CA VAL A 25 8.63 -6.55 7.18
C VAL A 25 8.56 -6.46 8.69
N LEU A 26 7.41 -6.07 9.25
CA LEU A 26 7.21 -6.02 10.70
C LEU A 26 7.51 -7.37 11.36
N ASN A 27 7.00 -8.44 10.78
CA ASN A 27 7.21 -9.79 11.32
C ASN A 27 8.69 -10.18 11.31
N GLN A 28 9.42 -9.80 10.27
CA GLN A 28 10.84 -10.14 10.16
C GLN A 28 11.74 -9.37 11.12
N ILE A 29 11.35 -8.17 11.53
CA ILE A 29 12.12 -7.36 12.49
C ILE A 29 11.50 -7.35 13.89
N LYS A 30 10.60 -8.28 14.16
CA LYS A 30 9.85 -8.34 15.42
C LYS A 30 10.76 -8.42 16.63
N GLU A 31 11.84 -9.21 16.56
CA GLU A 31 12.76 -9.44 17.65
C GLU A 31 14.00 -8.54 17.61
N THR A 32 14.09 -7.63 16.66
CA THR A 32 15.22 -6.70 16.52
C THR A 32 14.94 -5.41 17.28
N ASP A 33 15.97 -4.56 17.39
CA ASP A 33 15.87 -3.24 18.04
C ASP A 33 15.74 -2.10 17.03
N ASN A 34 15.24 -2.38 15.82
CA ASN A 34 15.04 -1.39 14.77
C ASN A 34 14.14 -0.24 15.25
N LYS A 35 14.57 0.98 15.02
CA LYS A 35 13.83 2.18 15.41
C LYS A 35 12.66 2.47 14.48
N ILE A 36 12.68 1.93 13.26
CA ILE A 36 11.66 2.11 12.26
C ILE A 36 10.32 1.43 12.61
N LYS A 37 10.30 0.52 13.59
CA LYS A 37 9.13 -0.31 13.91
C LYS A 37 7.86 0.49 14.14
N ARG A 38 7.94 1.59 14.88
CA ARG A 38 6.76 2.41 15.19
C ARG A 38 6.12 3.00 13.95
N ASP A 39 6.94 3.62 13.10
CA ASP A 39 6.44 4.22 11.85
C ASP A 39 5.95 3.13 10.88
N LEU A 40 6.60 1.98 10.86
CA LEU A 40 6.18 0.85 10.04
C LEU A 40 4.84 0.28 10.52
N ASP A 41 4.64 0.20 11.82
CA ASP A 41 3.35 -0.22 12.40
C ASP A 41 2.24 0.75 12.00
N LEU A 42 2.50 2.06 12.06
CA LEU A 42 1.56 3.08 11.61
C LEU A 42 1.23 2.94 10.12
N LEU A 43 2.24 2.70 9.30
CA LEU A 43 2.04 2.46 7.86
C LEU A 43 1.13 1.25 7.62
N THR A 44 1.41 0.15 8.31
CA THR A 44 0.63 -1.09 8.19
C THR A 44 -0.83 -0.84 8.57
N SER A 45 -1.06 -0.13 9.66
CA SER A 45 -2.41 0.23 10.12
C SER A 45 -3.15 1.10 9.12
N GLU A 46 -2.46 2.06 8.51
CA GLU A 46 -3.09 2.94 7.50
C GLU A 46 -3.45 2.17 6.24
N TYR A 47 -2.57 1.30 5.75
CA TYR A 47 -2.90 0.43 4.63
C TYR A 47 -4.14 -0.42 4.92
N LYS A 48 -4.23 -0.96 6.14
CA LYS A 48 -5.37 -1.77 6.54
C LYS A 48 -6.67 -0.97 6.50
N LYS A 49 -6.66 0.28 6.96
CA LYS A 49 -7.83 1.17 6.91
C LYS A 49 -8.33 1.35 5.48
N TYR A 50 -7.43 1.64 4.53
CA TYR A 50 -7.82 1.82 3.13
C TYR A 50 -8.27 0.52 2.49
N MET A 51 -7.63 -0.59 2.84
CA MET A 51 -8.04 -1.92 2.38
C MET A 51 -9.47 -2.23 2.85
N ASP A 52 -9.77 -2.01 4.12
CA ASP A 52 -11.09 -2.28 4.71
C ASP A 52 -12.15 -1.35 4.14
N GLU A 53 -11.83 -0.06 3.99
CA GLU A 53 -12.77 0.92 3.42
C GLU A 53 -13.11 0.62 1.96
N SER A 54 -12.12 0.31 1.15
CA SER A 54 -12.33 -0.07 -0.25
C SER A 54 -13.15 -1.36 -0.35
N LYS A 55 -12.86 -2.33 0.51
CA LYS A 55 -13.63 -3.58 0.58
C LYS A 55 -15.09 -3.32 0.92
N ARG A 56 -15.34 -2.43 1.88
CA ARG A 56 -16.69 -2.03 2.28
C ARG A 56 -17.45 -1.44 1.09
N ILE A 57 -16.83 -0.55 0.34
CA ILE A 57 -17.44 0.09 -0.83
C ILE A 57 -17.73 -0.95 -1.91
N ILE A 58 -16.81 -1.88 -2.17
CA ILE A 58 -17.01 -2.94 -3.16
C ILE A 58 -18.21 -3.81 -2.78
N LYS A 59 -18.31 -4.20 -1.52
CA LYS A 59 -19.45 -5.01 -1.02
C LYS A 59 -20.77 -4.27 -1.18
N LYS A 60 -20.77 -2.97 -0.86
CA LYS A 60 -21.98 -2.13 -0.94
C LYS A 60 -22.46 -1.98 -2.39
N SER A 61 -21.53 -1.97 -3.36
CA SER A 61 -21.85 -1.92 -4.79
C SER A 61 -22.24 -3.27 -5.37
N LYS A 62 -22.23 -4.33 -4.56
CA LYS A 62 -22.51 -5.72 -4.97
C LYS A 62 -21.54 -6.22 -6.06
N THR A 63 -20.32 -5.72 -6.07
CA THR A 63 -19.29 -6.09 -7.03
C THR A 63 -18.32 -7.06 -6.37
N SER A 64 -17.77 -7.99 -7.17
CA SER A 64 -16.74 -8.91 -6.70
C SER A 64 -15.41 -8.20 -6.53
N ILE A 65 -14.68 -8.55 -5.46
CA ILE A 65 -13.32 -8.09 -5.26
C ILE A 65 -12.40 -8.86 -6.19
N SER A 66 -11.60 -8.13 -6.98
CA SER A 66 -10.51 -8.75 -7.74
C SER A 66 -9.41 -9.16 -6.78
N LYS A 67 -9.02 -10.43 -6.81
CA LYS A 67 -7.97 -10.95 -5.93
C LYS A 67 -6.60 -10.74 -6.54
N ASN A 68 -5.61 -10.44 -5.71
CA ASN A 68 -4.21 -10.48 -6.11
C ASN A 68 -3.84 -11.94 -6.40
N SER A 69 -2.99 -12.15 -7.39
CA SER A 69 -2.56 -13.50 -7.71
C SER A 69 -1.71 -14.07 -6.58
N LEU A 70 -1.83 -15.37 -6.35
CA LEU A 70 -0.99 -16.07 -5.37
C LEU A 70 0.50 -15.92 -5.72
N PHE A 71 0.82 -15.96 -7.00
CA PHE A 71 2.19 -15.78 -7.50
C PHE A 71 2.75 -14.42 -7.08
N THR A 72 1.98 -13.35 -7.25
CA THR A 72 2.43 -12.00 -6.86
C THR A 72 2.72 -11.92 -5.36
N LYS A 73 1.85 -12.47 -4.52
CA LYS A 73 2.05 -12.49 -3.06
C LYS A 73 3.30 -13.25 -2.66
N VAL A 74 3.51 -14.43 -3.23
CA VAL A 74 4.68 -15.25 -2.95
C VAL A 74 5.96 -14.55 -3.41
N SER A 75 5.95 -13.96 -4.60
CA SER A 75 7.11 -13.25 -5.14
C SER A 75 7.48 -12.05 -4.30
N SER A 76 6.50 -11.26 -3.85
CA SER A 76 6.73 -10.09 -3.00
C SER A 76 7.35 -10.49 -1.66
N LYS A 77 6.82 -11.52 -1.02
CA LYS A 77 7.34 -12.03 0.25
C LYS A 77 8.78 -12.53 0.11
N MET A 78 9.07 -13.29 -0.94
CA MET A 78 10.42 -13.80 -1.21
C MET A 78 11.41 -12.65 -1.41
N GLY A 79 11.03 -11.63 -2.18
CA GLY A 79 11.88 -10.45 -2.40
C GLY A 79 12.20 -9.72 -1.11
N ILE A 80 11.21 -9.51 -0.25
CA ILE A 80 11.39 -8.87 1.06
C ILE A 80 12.34 -9.69 1.94
N GLU A 81 12.14 -11.00 2.02
CA GLU A 81 13.01 -11.88 2.81
C GLU A 81 14.45 -11.84 2.32
N MET A 82 14.67 -11.87 1.02
CA MET A 82 16.02 -11.80 0.44
C MET A 82 16.71 -10.48 0.77
N GLU A 83 16.02 -9.35 0.64
CA GLU A 83 16.56 -8.04 0.94
C GLU A 83 16.92 -7.90 2.42
N LEU A 84 16.04 -8.33 3.32
CA LEU A 84 16.29 -8.23 4.77
C LEU A 84 17.36 -9.20 5.26
N ASN A 85 17.57 -10.33 4.58
CA ASN A 85 18.68 -11.23 4.89
C ASN A 85 20.03 -10.62 4.55
N LYS A 86 20.07 -9.74 3.54
CA LYS A 86 21.31 -9.02 3.17
C LYS A 86 21.59 -7.85 4.11
N ASP A 87 20.55 -7.08 4.42
CA ASP A 87 20.67 -5.88 5.25
C ASP A 87 19.31 -5.55 5.85
N ASN A 88 19.20 -5.64 7.17
CA ASN A 88 17.97 -5.32 7.89
C ASN A 88 18.11 -4.03 8.71
N SER A 89 19.01 -3.14 8.33
CA SER A 89 19.13 -1.82 8.96
C SER A 89 17.89 -0.96 8.70
N ASP A 90 17.66 0.02 9.56
CA ASP A 90 16.57 0.98 9.36
C ASP A 90 16.68 1.66 7.99
N SER A 91 17.91 2.00 7.57
CA SER A 91 18.15 2.63 6.27
C SER A 91 17.73 1.72 5.10
N ALA A 92 18.11 0.44 5.14
CA ALA A 92 17.76 -0.52 4.10
C ALA A 92 16.25 -0.74 4.03
N ILE A 93 15.60 -0.87 5.18
CA ILE A 93 14.15 -1.03 5.27
C ILE A 93 13.44 0.21 4.73
N ALA A 94 13.87 1.41 5.16
CA ALA A 94 13.29 2.66 4.70
C ALA A 94 13.38 2.80 3.17
N ARG A 95 14.54 2.47 2.60
CA ARG A 95 14.75 2.52 1.15
C ARG A 95 13.76 1.63 0.41
N MET A 96 13.57 0.41 0.89
CA MET A 96 12.63 -0.54 0.31
C MET A 96 11.19 -0.04 0.40
N LEU A 97 10.79 0.48 1.57
CA LEU A 97 9.45 1.03 1.78
C LEU A 97 9.18 2.25 0.91
N ILE A 98 10.15 3.16 0.79
CA ILE A 98 10.04 4.35 -0.07
C ILE A 98 9.84 3.95 -1.53
N GLN A 99 10.55 2.94 -2.01
CA GLN A 99 10.37 2.44 -3.37
C GLN A 99 8.96 1.93 -3.60
N GLY A 100 8.45 1.10 -2.69
CA GLY A 100 7.10 0.56 -2.78
C GLY A 100 6.02 1.64 -2.71
N LEU A 101 6.17 2.59 -1.79
CA LEU A 101 5.25 3.71 -1.65
C LEU A 101 5.26 4.62 -2.89
N THR A 102 6.43 4.88 -3.44
CA THR A 102 6.57 5.71 -4.65
C THR A 102 5.85 5.06 -5.84
N MET A 103 6.03 3.76 -6.04
CA MET A 103 5.32 3.03 -7.09
C MET A 103 3.82 3.09 -6.88
N GLY A 104 3.35 2.87 -5.65
CA GLY A 104 1.93 2.94 -5.30
C GLY A 104 1.34 4.34 -5.54
N GLU A 105 2.05 5.38 -5.16
CA GLU A 105 1.63 6.77 -5.38
C GLU A 105 1.51 7.09 -6.86
N VAL A 106 2.51 6.73 -7.66
CA VAL A 106 2.52 6.96 -9.10
C VAL A 106 1.37 6.22 -9.78
N ASP A 107 1.15 4.97 -9.41
CA ASP A 107 0.09 4.15 -10.01
C ASP A 107 -1.30 4.71 -9.70
N ILE A 108 -1.55 5.11 -8.44
CA ILE A 108 -2.85 5.67 -8.06
C ILE A 108 -3.08 7.05 -8.70
N GLU A 109 -2.03 7.86 -8.78
CA GLU A 109 -2.11 9.17 -9.42
C GLU A 109 -2.44 9.04 -10.91
N SER A 110 -1.82 8.08 -11.60
CA SER A 110 -2.11 7.79 -12.99
C SER A 110 -3.58 7.40 -13.20
N LYS A 111 -4.11 6.53 -12.32
CA LYS A 111 -5.52 6.13 -12.37
C LYS A 111 -6.46 7.31 -12.11
N ILE A 112 -6.15 8.14 -11.12
CA ILE A 112 -6.93 9.34 -10.82
C ILE A 112 -6.97 10.25 -12.07
N ASN A 113 -5.83 10.53 -12.67
CA ASN A 113 -5.74 11.41 -13.83
C ASN A 113 -6.53 10.86 -15.02
N ASN A 114 -6.57 9.55 -15.19
CA ASN A 114 -7.31 8.91 -16.28
C ASN A 114 -8.82 8.90 -16.05
N TYR A 115 -9.27 8.81 -14.81
CA TYR A 115 -10.68 8.54 -14.49
C TYR A 115 -11.41 9.67 -13.76
N LYS A 116 -10.71 10.69 -13.25
CA LYS A 116 -11.27 11.68 -12.32
C LYS A 116 -12.56 12.36 -12.78
N GLU A 117 -12.72 12.59 -14.08
CA GLU A 117 -13.90 13.25 -14.63
C GLU A 117 -15.15 12.38 -14.57
N ASN A 118 -14.97 11.06 -14.46
CA ASN A 118 -16.07 10.09 -14.44
C ASN A 118 -16.26 9.44 -13.07
N LEU A 119 -15.47 9.84 -12.06
CA LEU A 119 -15.58 9.31 -10.71
C LEU A 119 -16.58 10.08 -9.87
N ASP A 120 -17.34 9.35 -9.05
CA ASP A 120 -18.14 9.97 -8.00
C ASP A 120 -17.24 10.70 -7.01
N ASN A 121 -17.74 11.78 -6.41
CA ASN A 121 -16.95 12.62 -5.51
C ASN A 121 -16.38 11.84 -4.32
N ASN A 122 -17.14 10.92 -3.74
CA ASN A 122 -16.68 10.12 -2.62
C ASN A 122 -15.54 9.18 -3.02
N ILE A 123 -15.58 8.63 -4.23
CA ILE A 123 -14.51 7.75 -4.75
C ILE A 123 -13.25 8.57 -5.04
N LEU A 124 -13.41 9.69 -5.71
CA LEU A 124 -12.28 10.58 -6.01
C LEU A 124 -11.62 11.07 -4.73
N THR A 125 -12.41 11.51 -3.75
CA THR A 125 -11.90 11.98 -2.45
C THR A 125 -11.11 10.89 -1.75
N LEU A 126 -11.63 9.65 -1.72
CA LEU A 126 -10.93 8.54 -1.09
C LEU A 126 -9.62 8.21 -1.81
N ALA A 127 -9.62 8.22 -3.14
CA ALA A 127 -8.43 7.97 -3.95
C ALA A 127 -7.35 9.04 -3.70
N GLU A 128 -7.75 10.32 -3.62
CA GLU A 128 -6.84 11.42 -3.32
C GLU A 128 -6.23 11.27 -1.92
N LYS A 129 -7.04 10.90 -0.93
CA LYS A 129 -6.56 10.65 0.43
C LYS A 129 -5.57 9.49 0.46
N TYR A 130 -5.84 8.43 -0.28
CA TYR A 130 -4.96 7.28 -0.38
C TYR A 130 -3.62 7.66 -1.00
N LYS A 131 -3.65 8.43 -2.08
CA LYS A 131 -2.44 8.96 -2.71
C LYS A 131 -1.62 9.79 -1.71
N ASN A 132 -2.27 10.71 -1.02
CA ASN A 132 -1.61 11.62 -0.08
C ASN A 132 -1.01 10.88 1.12
N PHE A 133 -1.68 9.86 1.61
CA PHE A 133 -1.17 9.02 2.69
C PHE A 133 0.17 8.38 2.28
N GLN A 134 0.26 7.85 1.08
CA GLN A 134 1.50 7.24 0.59
C GLN A 134 2.61 8.30 0.46
N HIS A 135 2.28 9.45 -0.07
CA HIS A 135 3.21 10.57 -0.18
C HIS A 135 3.77 10.98 1.19
N ASP A 136 2.90 11.09 2.18
CA ASP A 136 3.28 11.48 3.53
C ASP A 136 4.23 10.46 4.18
N PHE A 137 3.97 9.18 3.99
CA PHE A 137 4.85 8.13 4.54
C PHE A 137 6.20 8.05 3.83
N ILE A 138 6.27 8.37 2.54
CA ILE A 138 7.57 8.51 1.85
C ILE A 138 8.41 9.53 2.62
N HIS A 139 7.82 10.68 2.94
CA HIS A 139 8.51 11.72 3.68
C HIS A 139 8.92 11.24 5.08
N THR A 140 8.03 10.55 5.78
CA THR A 140 8.29 10.00 7.12
C THR A 140 9.50 9.06 7.11
N PHE A 141 9.59 8.17 6.14
CA PHE A 141 10.66 7.18 6.10
C PHE A 141 12.01 7.76 5.64
N LYS A 142 12.03 8.91 5.00
CA LYS A 142 13.28 9.57 4.60
C LYS A 142 14.22 9.85 5.77
N LYS A 143 13.70 10.06 6.96
CA LYS A 143 14.52 10.32 8.15
C LYS A 143 15.42 9.14 8.56
N TYR A 144 15.12 7.95 8.04
CA TYR A 144 15.92 6.75 8.34
C TYR A 144 17.02 6.47 7.31
N LEU A 145 17.06 7.19 6.22
CA LEU A 145 18.04 6.99 5.13
C LEU A 145 19.48 7.29 5.54
#